data_e44637760626d8ce4b85d98426013106
#
_entry.id   e44637760626d8ce4b85d98426013106
#
_cell.length_a   1.000
_cell.length_b   1.000
_cell.length_c   1.000
_cell.angle_alpha   90.00
_cell.angle_beta   90.00
_cell.angle_gamma   90.00
#
_symmetry.space_group_name_H-M   'P 1'
#
loop_
_entity.id
_entity.type
_entity.pdbx_description
1 polymer ?
#
loop_
_entity_poly.entity_id
_entity_poly.type
_entity_poly.pdbx_seq_one_letter_code
_entity_poly.pdbx_strand_id
1 'polypeptide(L)'
;MTDASTAKHQRKIILITGCAFHIFHDGIADGLAVFLPLWQTSFGLSLTYVGLLVTCFEGATGLFQIPAGLLGERFGERVLLAGGTLVTAISFICLGFAGGLMSLVALLIAGGVGAAVQHPLAASMVSRAYNDNGRRMALGTYNFSGDLGKFMFPALAAVVLSQFSWRPVCAGLGFLGCVLTAILILVYRHVQSVEGSLNEIDRKTAFKTNSWGITNKSAFSTLSIIGTIDTAVRTGLIVFGPFLFIQKGIQVESVGFALSLLFIGGAAGKFVCGALAERIGVIATVVITECVTGFGILILTVLPFPHTYFFLPVLGAALNGTSSVLYGTVGDFVTPQRIARAFGLFYTFVIAAAAFAPPLMGKASDILGLDGSIRLMGWIALSTVPMARVLARQRVELKKENQRL
;
A
#
# COMPACT_ATOMS: atom_id res chain seq x y z
N MET A 1 27.28 9.10 -31.12
CA MET A 1 27.58 8.66 -29.72
C MET A 1 26.88 9.52 -28.66
N THR A 2 26.41 10.72 -28.96
CA THR A 2 25.72 11.65 -28.04
C THR A 2 24.30 11.24 -27.66
N ASP A 3 23.58 10.58 -28.56
CA ASP A 3 22.15 10.29 -28.39
C ASP A 3 21.88 9.16 -27.34
N ALA A 4 22.64 8.07 -27.37
CA ALA A 4 22.49 6.95 -26.44
C ALA A 4 22.86 7.32 -24.98
N SER A 5 23.85 8.20 -24.80
CA SER A 5 24.23 8.71 -23.48
C SER A 5 23.15 9.60 -22.88
N THR A 6 22.55 10.47 -23.69
CA THR A 6 21.46 11.36 -23.30
C THR A 6 20.21 10.57 -22.93
N ALA A 7 19.82 9.57 -23.72
CA ALA A 7 18.69 8.69 -23.43
C ALA A 7 18.88 7.91 -22.12
N LYS A 8 20.08 7.38 -21.87
CA LYS A 8 20.42 6.69 -20.62
C LYS A 8 20.32 7.63 -19.40
N HIS A 9 20.78 8.86 -19.55
CA HIS A 9 20.70 9.89 -18.49
C HIS A 9 19.24 10.23 -18.17
N GLN A 10 18.40 10.46 -19.19
CA GLN A 10 16.96 10.75 -19.02
C GLN A 10 16.21 9.60 -18.33
N ARG A 11 16.47 8.33 -18.71
CA ARG A 11 15.89 7.15 -18.04
C ARG A 11 16.20 7.12 -16.54
N LYS A 12 17.45 7.41 -16.16
CA LYS A 12 17.86 7.49 -14.75
C LYS A 12 17.12 8.60 -14.00
N ILE A 13 16.97 9.77 -14.59
CA ILE A 13 16.23 10.88 -13.98
C ILE A 13 14.78 10.47 -13.72
N ILE A 14 14.09 9.86 -14.70
CA ILE A 14 12.71 9.41 -14.54
C ILE A 14 12.58 8.39 -13.41
N LEU A 15 13.53 7.45 -13.30
CA LEU A 15 13.51 6.46 -12.21
C LEU A 15 13.77 7.12 -10.85
N ILE A 16 14.79 7.94 -10.73
CA ILE A 16 15.14 8.59 -9.46
C ILE A 16 14.00 9.49 -8.98
N THR A 17 13.43 10.28 -9.88
CA THR A 17 12.30 11.15 -9.54
C THR A 17 11.06 10.32 -9.19
N GLY A 18 10.73 9.28 -9.96
CA GLY A 18 9.64 8.35 -9.63
C GLY A 18 9.81 7.72 -8.25
N CYS A 19 11.03 7.26 -7.91
CA CYS A 19 11.35 6.73 -6.59
C CYS A 19 11.20 7.78 -5.47
N ALA A 20 11.68 9.01 -5.68
CA ALA A 20 11.56 10.08 -4.68
C ALA A 20 10.07 10.40 -4.37
N PHE A 21 9.22 10.45 -5.39
CA PHE A 21 7.79 10.61 -5.18
C PHE A 21 7.16 9.42 -4.49
N HIS A 22 7.56 8.20 -4.83
CA HIS A 22 7.02 7.00 -4.22
C HIS A 22 7.38 6.92 -2.73
N ILE A 23 8.63 7.24 -2.37
CA ILE A 23 9.05 7.38 -0.97
C ILE A 23 8.15 8.37 -0.24
N PHE A 24 7.89 9.54 -0.83
CA PHE A 24 7.09 10.57 -0.21
C PHE A 24 5.63 10.15 -0.04
N HIS A 25 4.98 9.66 -1.11
CA HIS A 25 3.56 9.31 -1.08
C HIS A 25 3.26 8.12 -0.17
N ASP A 26 4.01 7.02 -0.29
CA ASP A 26 3.84 5.84 0.57
C ASP A 26 4.24 6.17 2.01
N GLY A 27 5.27 6.99 2.19
CA GLY A 27 5.68 7.47 3.50
C GLY A 27 4.60 8.29 4.19
N ILE A 28 3.92 9.18 3.49
CA ILE A 28 2.79 9.95 4.02
C ILE A 28 1.58 9.04 4.31
N ALA A 29 1.22 8.17 3.37
CA ALA A 29 0.03 7.32 3.49
C ALA A 29 0.13 6.38 4.70
N ASP A 30 1.18 5.59 4.80
CA ASP A 30 1.38 4.67 5.93
C ASP A 30 1.83 5.43 7.21
N GLY A 31 2.49 6.59 7.06
CA GLY A 31 2.85 7.49 8.16
C GLY A 31 1.65 8.13 8.86
N LEU A 32 0.48 8.20 8.22
CA LEU A 32 -0.77 8.65 8.84
C LEU A 32 -1.05 7.93 10.17
N ALA A 33 -0.72 6.64 10.26
CA ALA A 33 -0.97 5.83 11.45
C ALA A 33 -0.30 6.38 12.72
N VAL A 34 0.80 7.14 12.58
CA VAL A 34 1.48 7.81 13.71
C VAL A 34 0.65 8.96 14.28
N PHE A 35 -0.11 9.65 13.45
CA PHE A 35 -0.91 10.82 13.85
C PHE A 35 -2.27 10.42 14.43
N LEU A 36 -2.79 9.23 14.15
CA LEU A 36 -4.12 8.80 14.56
C LEU A 36 -4.35 8.86 16.08
N PRO A 37 -3.45 8.38 16.96
CA PRO A 37 -3.62 8.52 18.40
C PRO A 37 -3.57 9.99 18.86
N LEU A 38 -2.74 10.82 18.21
CA LEU A 38 -2.63 12.23 18.51
C LEU A 38 -3.91 13.02 18.16
N TRP A 39 -4.52 12.70 17.01
CA TRP A 39 -5.80 13.27 16.61
C TRP A 39 -6.94 12.75 17.48
N GLN A 40 -6.93 11.43 17.81
CA GLN A 40 -7.90 10.86 18.73
C GLN A 40 -7.92 11.63 20.07
N THR A 41 -6.76 11.83 20.67
CA THR A 41 -6.64 12.53 21.95
C THR A 41 -6.97 14.02 21.81
N SER A 42 -6.50 14.69 20.74
CA SER A 42 -6.71 16.13 20.54
C SER A 42 -8.17 16.51 20.30
N PHE A 43 -8.96 15.62 19.71
CA PHE A 43 -10.34 15.90 19.28
C PHE A 43 -11.38 14.98 19.94
N GLY A 44 -11.00 14.11 20.88
CA GLY A 44 -11.91 13.21 21.60
C GLY A 44 -12.61 12.21 20.67
N LEU A 45 -11.91 11.66 19.66
CA LEU A 45 -12.52 10.79 18.66
C LEU A 45 -12.69 9.37 19.17
N SER A 46 -13.80 8.71 18.81
CA SER A 46 -13.91 7.25 18.97
C SER A 46 -13.01 6.51 17.97
N LEU A 47 -12.70 5.25 18.23
CA LEU A 47 -11.89 4.43 17.33
C LEU A 47 -12.59 4.20 15.97
N THR A 48 -13.93 4.23 15.94
CA THR A 48 -14.71 4.24 14.69
C THR A 48 -14.35 5.46 13.83
N TYR A 49 -14.31 6.66 14.41
CA TYR A 49 -13.93 7.88 13.68
C TYR A 49 -12.47 7.86 13.24
N VAL A 50 -11.57 7.30 14.05
CA VAL A 50 -10.17 7.09 13.65
C VAL A 50 -10.09 6.22 12.39
N GLY A 51 -10.80 5.10 12.36
CA GLY A 51 -10.89 4.25 11.17
C GLY A 51 -11.47 4.99 9.95
N LEU A 52 -12.50 5.84 10.17
CA LEU A 52 -13.11 6.65 9.11
C LEU A 52 -12.12 7.66 8.51
N LEU A 53 -11.24 8.27 9.31
CA LEU A 53 -10.20 9.17 8.80
C LEU A 53 -9.27 8.46 7.79
N VAL A 54 -8.88 7.21 8.09
CA VAL A 54 -8.10 6.41 7.15
C VAL A 54 -8.90 6.10 5.89
N THR A 55 -10.17 5.73 6.03
CA THR A 55 -11.07 5.52 4.89
C THR A 55 -11.18 6.77 4.01
N CYS A 56 -11.21 7.97 4.60
CA CYS A 56 -11.28 9.22 3.84
C CYS A 56 -10.04 9.40 2.93
N PHE A 57 -8.85 9.10 3.44
CA PHE A 57 -7.63 9.21 2.65
C PHE A 57 -7.48 8.06 1.64
N GLU A 58 -7.49 6.81 2.11
CA GLU A 58 -7.30 5.62 1.29
C GLU A 58 -8.43 5.41 0.28
N GLY A 59 -9.67 5.64 0.71
CA GLY A 59 -10.85 5.55 -0.15
C GLY A 59 -10.82 6.60 -1.27
N ALA A 60 -10.45 7.83 -0.97
CA ALA A 60 -10.26 8.87 -1.98
C ALA A 60 -9.12 8.50 -2.94
N THR A 61 -7.99 8.01 -2.40
CA THR A 61 -6.86 7.55 -3.21
C THR A 61 -7.29 6.45 -4.18
N GLY A 62 -7.96 5.40 -3.69
CA GLY A 62 -8.41 4.28 -4.51
C GLY A 62 -9.44 4.70 -5.57
N LEU A 63 -10.41 5.53 -5.19
CA LEU A 63 -11.49 5.96 -6.08
C LEU A 63 -10.99 6.82 -7.25
N PHE A 64 -10.00 7.67 -6.99
CA PHE A 64 -9.47 8.60 -7.97
C PHE A 64 -8.28 8.07 -8.78
N GLN A 65 -7.76 6.86 -8.52
CA GLN A 65 -6.65 6.28 -9.31
C GLN A 65 -7.01 6.09 -10.80
N ILE A 66 -8.22 5.61 -11.10
CA ILE A 66 -8.67 5.43 -12.50
C ILE A 66 -8.85 6.78 -13.18
N PRO A 67 -9.60 7.75 -12.63
CA PRO A 67 -9.65 9.10 -13.14
C PRO A 67 -8.27 9.75 -13.36
N ALA A 68 -7.34 9.57 -12.40
CA ALA A 68 -5.98 10.11 -12.49
C ALA A 68 -5.22 9.53 -13.69
N GLY A 69 -5.33 8.22 -13.93
CA GLY A 69 -4.75 7.59 -15.12
C GLY A 69 -5.28 8.17 -16.42
N LEU A 70 -6.60 8.32 -16.54
CA LEU A 70 -7.25 8.89 -17.72
C LEU A 70 -6.90 10.38 -17.96
N LEU A 71 -6.85 11.15 -16.87
CA LEU A 71 -6.44 12.56 -16.94
C LEU A 71 -4.95 12.68 -17.30
N GLY A 72 -4.11 11.75 -16.85
CA GLY A 72 -2.70 11.67 -17.20
C GLY A 72 -2.46 11.50 -18.70
N GLU A 73 -3.30 10.71 -19.36
CA GLU A 73 -3.27 10.56 -20.82
C GLU A 73 -3.65 11.86 -21.56
N ARG A 74 -4.51 12.69 -20.96
CA ARG A 74 -5.02 13.93 -21.60
C ARG A 74 -4.13 15.15 -21.31
N PHE A 75 -3.70 15.34 -20.08
CA PHE A 75 -2.99 16.53 -19.60
C PHE A 75 -1.47 16.31 -19.43
N GLY A 76 -1.01 15.08 -19.64
CA GLY A 76 0.38 14.69 -19.42
C GLY A 76 0.65 14.23 -18.00
N GLU A 77 1.31 13.07 -17.87
CA GLU A 77 1.56 12.41 -16.58
C GLU A 77 2.40 13.25 -15.62
N ARG A 78 3.37 14.01 -16.14
CA ARG A 78 4.27 14.85 -15.32
C ARG A 78 3.54 15.98 -14.62
N VAL A 79 2.67 16.66 -15.37
CA VAL A 79 1.86 17.79 -14.86
C VAL A 79 0.91 17.30 -13.79
N LEU A 80 0.26 16.16 -14.05
CA LEU A 80 -0.70 15.61 -13.12
C LEU A 80 -0.01 15.04 -11.86
N LEU A 81 1.15 14.40 -12.01
CA LEU A 81 1.94 13.90 -10.88
C LEU A 81 2.39 15.05 -9.98
N ALA A 82 2.90 16.13 -10.56
CA ALA A 82 3.29 17.33 -9.80
C ALA A 82 2.07 18.00 -9.14
N GLY A 83 0.97 18.15 -9.86
CA GLY A 83 -0.26 18.76 -9.34
C GLY A 83 -0.89 17.96 -8.20
N GLY A 84 -1.00 16.65 -8.36
CA GLY A 84 -1.53 15.77 -7.31
C GLY A 84 -0.65 15.75 -6.06
N THR A 85 0.68 15.67 -6.23
CA THR A 85 1.60 15.78 -5.09
C THR A 85 1.47 17.14 -4.39
N LEU A 86 1.30 18.23 -5.13
CA LEU A 86 1.08 19.56 -4.56
C LEU A 86 -0.23 19.61 -3.76
N VAL A 87 -1.32 19.01 -4.26
CA VAL A 87 -2.60 18.92 -3.53
C VAL A 87 -2.42 18.14 -2.23
N THR A 88 -1.74 16.98 -2.25
CA THR A 88 -1.41 16.22 -1.03
C THR A 88 -0.57 17.07 -0.07
N ALA A 89 0.46 17.74 -0.57
CA ALA A 89 1.36 18.57 0.22
C ALA A 89 0.61 19.72 0.91
N ILE A 90 -0.22 20.45 0.18
CA ILE A 90 -1.05 21.55 0.73
C ILE A 90 -2.04 21.00 1.76
N SER A 91 -2.67 19.85 1.50
CA SER A 91 -3.57 19.22 2.47
C SER A 91 -2.85 18.91 3.79
N PHE A 92 -1.60 18.41 3.75
CA PHE A 92 -0.82 18.16 4.95
C PHE A 92 -0.36 19.44 5.67
N ILE A 93 -0.05 20.51 4.94
CA ILE A 93 0.18 21.82 5.55
C ILE A 93 -1.09 22.27 6.31
N CYS A 94 -2.25 22.19 5.65
CA CYS A 94 -3.53 22.59 6.24
C CYS A 94 -3.95 21.68 7.40
N LEU A 95 -3.60 20.39 7.40
CA LEU A 95 -3.81 19.47 8.53
C LEU A 95 -3.16 19.99 9.81
N GLY A 96 -2.02 20.65 9.72
CA GLY A 96 -1.40 21.32 10.88
C GLY A 96 -2.29 22.39 11.54
N PHE A 97 -3.28 22.90 10.82
CA PHE A 97 -4.24 23.91 11.29
C PHE A 97 -5.65 23.34 11.52
N ALA A 98 -5.82 22.03 11.45
CA ALA A 98 -7.13 21.39 11.63
C ALA A 98 -7.72 21.71 13.02
N GLY A 99 -9.00 22.12 13.02
CA GLY A 99 -9.73 22.50 14.22
C GLY A 99 -10.67 21.43 14.77
N GLY A 100 -10.81 20.27 14.08
CA GLY A 100 -11.70 19.18 14.50
C GLY A 100 -11.93 18.14 13.40
N LEU A 101 -12.86 17.21 13.67
CA LEU A 101 -13.14 16.07 12.80
C LEU A 101 -13.45 16.47 11.35
N MET A 102 -14.32 17.45 11.13
CA MET A 102 -14.74 17.85 9.78
C MET A 102 -13.58 18.39 8.94
N SER A 103 -12.67 19.17 9.56
CA SER A 103 -11.47 19.65 8.88
C SER A 103 -10.49 18.51 8.57
N LEU A 104 -10.32 17.54 9.48
CA LEU A 104 -9.53 16.35 9.22
C LEU A 104 -10.09 15.56 8.03
N VAL A 105 -11.40 15.27 8.03
CA VAL A 105 -12.08 14.54 6.95
C VAL A 105 -11.89 15.24 5.60
N ALA A 106 -12.18 16.55 5.52
CA ALA A 106 -12.07 17.29 4.28
C ALA A 106 -10.63 17.32 3.73
N LEU A 107 -9.65 17.55 4.62
CA LEU A 107 -8.24 17.61 4.25
C LEU A 107 -7.67 16.23 3.88
N LEU A 108 -8.08 15.16 4.56
CA LEU A 108 -7.66 13.81 4.22
C LEU A 108 -8.26 13.35 2.89
N ILE A 109 -9.52 13.68 2.59
CA ILE A 109 -10.10 13.42 1.28
C ILE A 109 -9.31 14.17 0.19
N ALA A 110 -9.03 15.47 0.39
CA ALA A 110 -8.25 16.25 -0.56
C ALA A 110 -6.84 15.69 -0.75
N GLY A 111 -6.18 15.30 0.35
CA GLY A 111 -4.86 14.65 0.32
C GLY A 111 -4.87 13.33 -0.43
N GLY A 112 -5.90 12.50 -0.21
CA GLY A 112 -6.09 11.22 -0.90
C GLY A 112 -6.35 11.38 -2.40
N VAL A 113 -7.18 12.36 -2.79
CA VAL A 113 -7.38 12.72 -4.21
C VAL A 113 -6.04 13.10 -4.86
N GLY A 114 -5.23 13.91 -4.17
CA GLY A 114 -3.90 14.26 -4.64
C GLY A 114 -2.96 13.07 -4.74
N ALA A 115 -3.01 12.14 -3.78
CA ALA A 115 -2.18 10.94 -3.74
C ALA A 115 -2.53 9.92 -4.84
N ALA A 116 -3.76 9.92 -5.34
CA ALA A 116 -4.26 8.98 -6.33
C ALA A 116 -3.45 8.96 -7.65
N VAL A 117 -2.73 10.02 -7.98
CA VAL A 117 -1.95 10.13 -9.21
C VAL A 117 -0.67 9.29 -9.18
N GLN A 118 -0.15 8.99 -7.97
CA GLN A 118 1.21 8.48 -7.79
C GLN A 118 1.42 7.13 -8.47
N HIS A 119 0.67 6.11 -8.06
CA HIS A 119 0.89 4.75 -8.54
C HIS A 119 0.68 4.60 -10.04
N PRO A 120 -0.44 5.06 -10.64
CA PRO A 120 -0.67 4.85 -12.07
C PRO A 120 0.30 5.65 -12.94
N LEU A 121 0.61 6.91 -12.58
CA LEU A 121 1.39 7.77 -13.47
C LEU A 121 2.89 7.53 -13.33
N ALA A 122 3.43 7.45 -12.12
CA ALA A 122 4.86 7.24 -11.93
C ALA A 122 5.31 5.84 -12.41
N ALA A 123 4.53 4.78 -12.11
CA ALA A 123 4.81 3.44 -12.61
C ALA A 123 4.76 3.39 -14.15
N SER A 124 3.79 4.08 -14.77
CA SER A 124 3.68 4.20 -16.24
C SER A 124 4.90 4.89 -16.84
N MET A 125 5.33 6.02 -16.27
CA MET A 125 6.52 6.76 -16.72
C MET A 125 7.79 5.90 -16.63
N VAL A 126 8.02 5.22 -15.50
CA VAL A 126 9.17 4.32 -15.32
C VAL A 126 9.10 3.16 -16.31
N SER A 127 7.94 2.54 -16.48
CA SER A 127 7.72 1.42 -17.40
C SER A 127 8.03 1.79 -18.84
N ARG A 128 7.66 3.00 -19.30
CA ARG A 128 7.96 3.47 -20.67
C ARG A 128 9.42 3.87 -20.84
N ALA A 129 10.03 4.47 -19.83
CA ALA A 129 11.44 4.83 -19.88
C ALA A 129 12.36 3.60 -20.02
N TYR A 130 11.94 2.45 -19.51
CA TYR A 130 12.68 1.18 -19.51
C TYR A 130 11.91 0.08 -20.27
N ASN A 131 11.54 0.32 -21.53
CA ASN A 131 10.78 -0.64 -22.36
C ASN A 131 11.57 -1.90 -22.79
N ASP A 132 12.87 -1.96 -22.51
CA ASP A 132 13.79 -3.06 -22.84
C ASP A 132 14.02 -4.00 -21.62
N ASN A 133 15.14 -4.75 -21.66
CA ASN A 133 15.54 -5.72 -20.64
C ASN A 133 15.67 -5.19 -19.20
N GLY A 134 15.73 -3.86 -18.98
CA GLY A 134 15.83 -3.22 -17.65
C GLY A 134 14.50 -2.91 -16.95
N ARG A 135 13.34 -3.09 -17.64
CA ARG A 135 12.02 -2.67 -17.13
C ARG A 135 11.64 -3.31 -15.80
N ARG A 136 11.86 -4.63 -15.65
CA ARG A 136 11.53 -5.36 -14.41
C ARG A 136 12.36 -4.85 -13.24
N MET A 137 13.65 -4.62 -13.46
CA MET A 137 14.55 -4.08 -12.44
C MET A 137 14.15 -2.65 -12.03
N ALA A 138 13.85 -1.79 -13.01
CA ALA A 138 13.44 -0.41 -12.76
C ALA A 138 12.12 -0.33 -11.96
N LEU A 139 11.11 -1.14 -12.33
CA LEU A 139 9.85 -1.23 -11.59
C LEU A 139 10.04 -1.86 -10.20
N GLY A 140 10.93 -2.83 -10.06
CA GLY A 140 11.31 -3.40 -8.76
C GLY A 140 11.95 -2.36 -7.84
N THR A 141 12.89 -1.56 -8.37
CA THR A 141 13.52 -0.44 -7.65
C THR A 141 12.49 0.62 -7.25
N TYR A 142 11.58 0.97 -8.16
CA TYR A 142 10.48 1.88 -7.90
C TYR A 142 9.58 1.37 -6.76
N ASN A 143 9.15 0.10 -6.81
CA ASN A 143 8.31 -0.48 -5.76
C ASN A 143 9.04 -0.56 -4.40
N PHE A 144 10.31 -0.94 -4.40
CA PHE A 144 11.13 -0.95 -3.18
C PHE A 144 11.27 0.45 -2.55
N SER A 145 11.31 1.50 -3.38
CA SER A 145 11.38 2.87 -2.87
C SER A 145 10.13 3.27 -2.06
N GLY A 146 8.94 2.77 -2.42
CA GLY A 146 7.73 2.95 -1.62
C GLY A 146 7.87 2.30 -0.23
N ASP A 147 8.36 1.05 -0.17
CA ASP A 147 8.59 0.37 1.11
C ASP A 147 9.62 1.12 1.98
N LEU A 148 10.62 1.76 1.37
CA LEU A 148 11.56 2.62 2.09
C LEU A 148 10.85 3.85 2.69
N GLY A 149 9.89 4.45 1.97
CA GLY A 149 9.06 5.54 2.48
C GLY A 149 8.24 5.13 3.71
N LYS A 150 7.59 3.96 3.64
CA LYS A 150 6.81 3.40 4.76
C LYS A 150 7.64 3.20 6.02
N PHE A 151 8.89 2.82 5.88
CA PHE A 151 9.83 2.71 6.99
C PHE A 151 10.32 4.07 7.48
N MET A 152 10.78 4.94 6.58
CA MET A 152 11.47 6.18 6.93
C MET A 152 10.54 7.21 7.57
N PHE A 153 9.33 7.40 7.04
CA PHE A 153 8.45 8.48 7.50
C PHE A 153 7.94 8.28 8.92
N PRO A 154 7.45 7.10 9.34
CA PRO A 154 7.10 6.86 10.74
C PRO A 154 8.30 7.01 11.69
N ALA A 155 9.50 6.55 11.30
CA ALA A 155 10.72 6.71 12.11
C ALA A 155 11.08 8.19 12.27
N LEU A 156 11.06 8.95 11.17
CA LEU A 156 11.33 10.39 11.20
C LEU A 156 10.28 11.13 12.01
N ALA A 157 8.99 10.78 11.83
CA ALA A 157 7.90 11.36 12.61
C ALA A 157 8.10 11.12 14.11
N ALA A 158 8.53 9.92 14.53
CA ALA A 158 8.82 9.63 15.94
C ALA A 158 9.91 10.56 16.50
N VAL A 159 11.01 10.76 15.75
CA VAL A 159 12.09 11.67 16.18
C VAL A 159 11.60 13.11 16.29
N VAL A 160 10.84 13.59 15.31
CA VAL A 160 10.39 14.99 15.31
C VAL A 160 9.27 15.22 16.33
N LEU A 161 8.37 14.26 16.53
CA LEU A 161 7.28 14.34 17.52
C LEU A 161 7.79 14.32 18.97
N SER A 162 9.00 13.82 19.23
CA SER A 162 9.62 13.92 20.56
C SER A 162 9.97 15.36 20.96
N GLN A 163 10.07 16.27 19.98
CA GLN A 163 10.44 17.67 20.19
C GLN A 163 9.31 18.65 19.86
N PHE A 164 8.40 18.27 18.98
CA PHE A 164 7.34 19.13 18.45
C PHE A 164 5.97 18.45 18.56
N SER A 165 4.93 19.27 18.71
CA SER A 165 3.56 18.76 18.61
C SER A 165 3.24 18.30 17.17
N TRP A 166 2.17 17.53 17.01
CA TRP A 166 1.79 16.98 15.70
C TRP A 166 1.46 18.05 14.63
N ARG A 167 1.03 19.24 15.04
CA ARG A 167 0.65 20.32 14.12
C ARG A 167 1.80 20.79 13.23
N PRO A 168 2.93 21.27 13.76
CA PRO A 168 4.07 21.65 12.93
C PRO A 168 4.69 20.45 12.19
N VAL A 169 4.57 19.22 12.72
CA VAL A 169 5.07 18.03 12.01
C VAL A 169 4.25 17.75 10.75
N CYS A 170 2.91 17.79 10.83
CA CYS A 170 2.05 17.69 9.65
C CYS A 170 2.37 18.78 8.62
N ALA A 171 2.46 20.05 9.07
CA ALA A 171 2.78 21.16 8.19
C ALA A 171 4.17 21.01 7.55
N GLY A 172 5.15 20.53 8.29
CA GLY A 172 6.51 20.26 7.81
C GLY A 172 6.56 19.15 6.74
N LEU A 173 5.80 18.08 6.92
CA LEU A 173 5.66 17.03 5.91
C LEU A 173 5.03 17.58 4.62
N GLY A 174 4.00 18.41 4.74
CA GLY A 174 3.41 19.08 3.59
C GLY A 174 4.38 20.04 2.91
N PHE A 175 5.16 20.81 3.68
CA PHE A 175 6.20 21.68 3.14
C PHE A 175 7.28 20.88 2.38
N LEU A 176 7.73 19.75 2.91
CA LEU A 176 8.63 18.82 2.23
C LEU A 176 8.06 18.38 0.87
N GLY A 177 6.75 18.07 0.82
CA GLY A 177 6.07 17.74 -0.43
C GLY A 177 6.05 18.88 -1.45
N CYS A 178 5.88 20.13 -0.99
CA CYS A 178 5.98 21.31 -1.87
C CYS A 178 7.39 21.48 -2.43
N VAL A 179 8.41 21.32 -1.59
CA VAL A 179 9.83 21.39 -2.02
C VAL A 179 10.13 20.30 -3.04
N LEU A 180 9.72 19.06 -2.75
CA LEU A 180 9.89 17.93 -3.67
C LEU A 180 9.20 18.20 -5.02
N THR A 181 7.98 18.71 -5.00
CA THR A 181 7.23 19.07 -6.22
C THR A 181 7.96 20.16 -7.02
N ALA A 182 8.46 21.21 -6.35
CA ALA A 182 9.22 22.27 -7.00
C ALA A 182 10.51 21.73 -7.67
N ILE A 183 11.29 20.91 -6.95
CA ILE A 183 12.48 20.23 -7.49
C ILE A 183 12.12 19.43 -8.73
N LEU A 184 11.01 18.68 -8.67
CA LEU A 184 10.59 17.84 -9.79
C LEU A 184 10.20 18.65 -11.02
N ILE A 185 9.45 19.72 -10.83
CA ILE A 185 9.10 20.63 -11.93
C ILE A 185 10.38 21.16 -12.60
N LEU A 186 11.37 21.57 -11.80
CA LEU A 186 12.65 22.05 -12.32
C LEU A 186 13.41 20.96 -13.10
N VAL A 187 13.47 19.74 -12.54
CA VAL A 187 14.15 18.60 -13.18
C VAL A 187 13.46 18.21 -14.47
N TYR A 188 12.12 18.13 -14.49
CA TYR A 188 11.39 17.73 -15.69
C TYR A 188 11.37 18.77 -16.83
N ARG A 189 11.67 20.03 -16.56
CA ARG A 189 11.90 21.02 -17.61
C ARG A 189 13.04 20.64 -18.55
N HIS A 190 14.02 19.89 -18.07
CA HIS A 190 15.21 19.48 -18.82
C HIS A 190 15.12 18.06 -19.40
N VAL A 191 14.09 17.30 -19.07
CA VAL A 191 13.88 15.95 -19.60
C VAL A 191 12.90 16.04 -20.78
N GLN A 192 13.34 15.63 -21.97
CA GLN A 192 12.46 15.55 -23.14
C GLN A 192 11.33 14.57 -22.83
N SER A 193 10.11 14.89 -23.28
CA SER A 193 8.96 14.01 -23.13
C SER A 193 9.18 12.72 -23.89
N VAL A 194 9.27 11.61 -23.16
CA VAL A 194 9.18 10.26 -23.72
C VAL A 194 7.68 9.95 -23.90
N GLU A 195 6.99 10.81 -24.66
CA GLU A 195 5.60 10.60 -25.09
C GLU A 195 5.59 9.64 -26.27
N GLY A 196 5.73 8.36 -25.98
CA GLY A 196 5.39 7.32 -26.94
C GLY A 196 3.88 7.11 -26.91
N SER A 197 3.21 7.40 -28.01
CA SER A 197 1.81 7.05 -28.24
C SER A 197 1.56 5.58 -27.89
N LEU A 198 0.66 5.31 -26.96
CA LEU A 198 0.04 4.01 -26.82
C LEU A 198 -0.57 3.70 -28.21
N ASN A 199 -0.06 2.65 -28.85
CA ASN A 199 -0.55 2.23 -30.16
C ASN A 199 -2.08 2.05 -30.05
N GLU A 200 -2.83 2.75 -30.88
CA GLU A 200 -4.30 2.69 -30.98
C GLU A 200 -4.80 1.25 -31.23
N ILE A 201 -3.91 0.37 -31.69
CA ILE A 201 -4.15 -1.05 -31.97
C ILE A 201 -4.36 -1.83 -30.66
N ASP A 202 -3.61 -1.56 -29.60
CA ASP A 202 -3.78 -2.22 -28.30
C ASP A 202 -5.08 -1.80 -27.58
N ARG A 203 -5.53 -0.56 -27.80
CA ARG A 203 -6.82 -0.04 -27.31
C ARG A 203 -8.03 -0.73 -27.96
N LYS A 204 -8.02 -0.92 -29.29
CA LYS A 204 -9.15 -1.50 -30.01
C LYS A 204 -9.33 -2.98 -29.77
N THR A 205 -8.24 -3.73 -29.51
CA THR A 205 -8.30 -5.20 -29.23
C THR A 205 -8.74 -5.50 -27.80
N ALA A 206 -8.48 -4.61 -26.83
CA ALA A 206 -8.85 -4.80 -25.43
C ALA A 206 -10.38 -4.77 -25.19
N PHE A 207 -11.14 -4.05 -26.03
CA PHE A 207 -12.58 -3.86 -25.84
C PHE A 207 -13.50 -4.90 -26.50
N LYS A 208 -12.98 -5.80 -27.35
CA LYS A 208 -13.82 -6.64 -28.24
C LYS A 208 -14.43 -7.90 -27.63
N THR A 209 -14.13 -8.28 -26.37
CA THR A 209 -14.76 -9.46 -25.75
C THR A 209 -15.14 -9.18 -24.29
N ASN A 210 -16.38 -9.54 -23.91
CA ASN A 210 -16.94 -9.36 -22.55
C ASN A 210 -16.38 -10.32 -21.49
N SER A 211 -15.40 -11.18 -21.80
CA SER A 211 -14.84 -12.15 -20.87
C SER A 211 -13.73 -11.55 -20.00
N TRP A 212 -13.76 -11.82 -18.69
CA TRP A 212 -12.72 -11.48 -17.73
C TRP A 212 -11.45 -12.34 -17.85
N GLY A 213 -11.49 -13.39 -18.68
CA GLY A 213 -10.36 -14.30 -18.89
C GLY A 213 -10.05 -15.21 -17.71
N ILE A 214 -10.94 -15.29 -16.71
CA ILE A 214 -10.76 -16.14 -15.53
C ILE A 214 -11.01 -17.60 -15.95
N THR A 215 -9.98 -18.44 -15.87
CA THR A 215 -10.02 -19.86 -16.25
C THR A 215 -10.68 -20.72 -15.18
N ASN A 216 -10.41 -20.41 -13.90
CA ASN A 216 -11.05 -21.08 -12.78
C ASN A 216 -11.66 -20.03 -11.82
N LYS A 217 -12.97 -19.84 -11.91
CA LYS A 217 -13.70 -18.84 -11.11
C LYS A 217 -13.63 -19.15 -9.61
N SER A 218 -13.71 -20.41 -9.22
CA SER A 218 -13.68 -20.82 -7.82
C SER A 218 -12.32 -20.55 -7.18
N ALA A 219 -11.22 -20.91 -7.87
CA ALA A 219 -9.88 -20.63 -7.37
C ALA A 219 -9.57 -19.14 -7.34
N PHE A 220 -9.98 -18.39 -8.36
CA PHE A 220 -9.82 -16.93 -8.38
C PHE A 220 -10.60 -16.24 -7.27
N SER A 221 -11.86 -16.67 -7.01
CA SER A 221 -12.67 -16.15 -5.90
C SER A 221 -12.05 -16.48 -4.55
N THR A 222 -11.59 -17.71 -4.34
CA THR A 222 -10.91 -18.11 -3.09
C THR A 222 -9.64 -17.28 -2.86
N LEU A 223 -8.81 -17.09 -3.90
CA LEU A 223 -7.62 -16.24 -3.85
C LEU A 223 -7.98 -14.80 -3.51
N SER A 224 -9.03 -14.26 -4.14
CA SER A 224 -9.50 -12.88 -3.90
C SER A 224 -10.02 -12.69 -2.48
N ILE A 225 -10.74 -13.68 -1.91
CA ILE A 225 -11.22 -13.64 -0.53
C ILE A 225 -10.01 -13.65 0.44
N ILE A 226 -9.03 -14.54 0.22
CA ILE A 226 -7.80 -14.58 1.05
C ILE A 226 -7.10 -13.21 0.99
N GLY A 227 -6.89 -12.65 -0.21
CA GLY A 227 -6.24 -11.33 -0.34
C GLY A 227 -7.02 -10.18 0.28
N THR A 228 -8.35 -10.25 0.25
CA THR A 228 -9.25 -9.28 0.91
C THR A 228 -9.08 -9.34 2.43
N ILE A 229 -9.09 -10.55 3.00
CA ILE A 229 -8.91 -10.77 4.45
C ILE A 229 -7.51 -10.36 4.89
N ASP A 230 -6.46 -10.81 4.19
CA ASP A 230 -5.07 -10.42 4.45
C ASP A 230 -4.92 -8.90 4.50
N THR A 231 -5.45 -8.20 3.51
CA THR A 231 -5.38 -6.73 3.48
C THR A 231 -6.20 -6.08 4.58
N ALA A 232 -7.40 -6.58 4.89
CA ALA A 232 -8.22 -6.06 5.98
C ALA A 232 -7.50 -6.16 7.33
N VAL A 233 -6.90 -7.31 7.61
CA VAL A 233 -6.14 -7.57 8.85
C VAL A 233 -4.90 -6.69 8.90
N ARG A 234 -4.14 -6.62 7.82
CA ARG A 234 -2.93 -5.81 7.72
C ARG A 234 -3.21 -4.33 7.95
N THR A 235 -4.19 -3.78 7.24
CA THR A 235 -4.56 -2.37 7.38
C THR A 235 -5.15 -2.10 8.77
N GLY A 236 -5.97 -3.01 9.30
CA GLY A 236 -6.49 -2.92 10.65
C GLY A 236 -5.37 -2.88 11.71
N LEU A 237 -4.37 -3.74 11.59
CA LEU A 237 -3.25 -3.74 12.54
C LEU A 237 -2.36 -2.49 12.42
N ILE A 238 -2.11 -1.99 11.21
CA ILE A 238 -1.36 -0.75 11.00
C ILE A 238 -2.09 0.43 11.63
N VAL A 239 -3.41 0.50 11.52
CA VAL A 239 -4.24 1.60 12.05
C VAL A 239 -4.40 1.52 13.58
N PHE A 240 -4.67 0.33 14.13
CA PHE A 240 -4.99 0.15 15.55
C PHE A 240 -3.81 -0.35 16.40
N GLY A 241 -2.74 -0.85 15.77
CA GLY A 241 -1.48 -1.20 16.44
C GLY A 241 -0.89 -0.05 17.27
N PRO A 242 -0.82 1.19 16.77
CA PRO A 242 -0.41 2.37 17.54
C PRO A 242 -1.10 2.49 18.90
N PHE A 243 -2.40 2.30 18.95
CA PHE A 243 -3.19 2.37 20.18
C PHE A 243 -2.84 1.24 21.15
N LEU A 244 -2.65 0.01 20.62
CA LEU A 244 -2.19 -1.11 21.44
C LEU A 244 -0.78 -0.87 21.98
N PHE A 245 0.12 -0.27 21.20
CA PHE A 245 1.48 0.04 21.63
C PHE A 245 1.47 1.06 22.79
N ILE A 246 0.64 2.09 22.70
CA ILE A 246 0.44 3.08 23.77
C ILE A 246 -0.16 2.42 25.02
N GLN A 247 -1.16 1.57 24.86
CA GLN A 247 -1.76 0.81 25.98
C GLN A 247 -0.72 -0.10 26.69
N LYS A 248 0.29 -0.57 25.97
CA LYS A 248 1.42 -1.36 26.51
C LYS A 248 2.53 -0.52 27.13
N GLY A 249 2.39 0.82 27.17
CA GLY A 249 3.35 1.74 27.77
C GLY A 249 4.41 2.29 26.82
N ILE A 250 4.24 2.10 25.49
CA ILE A 250 5.07 2.81 24.51
C ILE A 250 4.61 4.26 24.46
N GLN A 251 5.54 5.18 24.60
CA GLN A 251 5.25 6.62 24.49
C GLN A 251 4.71 6.93 23.09
N VAL A 252 3.73 7.85 23.02
CA VAL A 252 3.05 8.18 21.76
C VAL A 252 4.03 8.67 20.68
N GLU A 253 5.08 9.37 21.08
CA GLU A 253 6.16 9.85 20.21
C GLU A 253 6.98 8.69 19.59
N SER A 254 7.08 7.58 20.32
CA SER A 254 7.84 6.38 19.90
C SER A 254 7.02 5.39 19.05
N VAL A 255 5.73 5.62 18.86
CA VAL A 255 4.85 4.77 18.03
C VAL A 255 5.37 4.65 16.60
N GLY A 256 5.86 5.75 16.04
CA GLY A 256 6.43 5.74 14.69
C GLY A 256 7.62 4.80 14.56
N PHE A 257 8.46 4.68 15.59
CA PHE A 257 9.56 3.71 15.59
C PHE A 257 9.04 2.26 15.62
N ALA A 258 8.01 1.95 16.40
CA ALA A 258 7.39 0.63 16.42
C ALA A 258 6.81 0.27 15.04
N LEU A 259 6.09 1.20 14.39
CA LEU A 259 5.60 1.00 13.01
C LEU A 259 6.73 0.80 12.01
N SER A 260 7.83 1.55 12.15
CA SER A 260 9.00 1.39 11.28
C SER A 260 9.62 -0.01 11.38
N LEU A 261 9.67 -0.59 12.58
CA LEU A 261 10.11 -1.98 12.77
C LEU A 261 9.17 -2.98 12.08
N LEU A 262 7.87 -2.74 12.13
CA LEU A 262 6.89 -3.55 11.41
C LEU A 262 7.09 -3.46 9.88
N PHE A 263 7.31 -2.25 9.35
CA PHE A 263 7.47 -2.03 7.91
C PHE A 263 8.82 -2.54 7.37
N ILE A 264 9.92 -2.40 8.11
CA ILE A 264 11.22 -2.98 7.68
C ILE A 264 11.16 -4.51 7.64
N GLY A 265 10.48 -5.12 8.63
CA GLY A 265 10.16 -6.54 8.59
C GLY A 265 9.34 -6.90 7.35
N GLY A 266 8.33 -6.09 7.04
CA GLY A 266 7.47 -6.27 5.88
C GLY A 266 8.21 -6.19 4.54
N ALA A 267 9.11 -5.23 4.38
CA ALA A 267 9.95 -5.12 3.19
C ALA A 267 10.84 -6.36 3.01
N ALA A 268 11.50 -6.83 4.09
CA ALA A 268 12.27 -8.07 4.07
C ALA A 268 11.39 -9.28 3.77
N GLY A 269 10.19 -9.32 4.35
CA GLY A 269 9.21 -10.40 4.20
C GLY A 269 8.78 -10.64 2.76
N LYS A 270 8.66 -9.59 1.94
CA LYS A 270 8.32 -9.73 0.51
C LYS A 270 9.34 -10.58 -0.25
N PHE A 271 10.63 -10.39 0.04
CA PHE A 271 11.69 -11.19 -0.56
C PHE A 271 11.73 -12.62 0.01
N VAL A 272 11.65 -12.75 1.33
CA VAL A 272 11.68 -14.05 2.02
C VAL A 272 10.49 -14.91 1.60
N CYS A 273 9.27 -14.36 1.58
CA CYS A 273 8.07 -15.10 1.19
C CYS A 273 8.07 -15.44 -0.30
N GLY A 274 8.60 -14.57 -1.17
CA GLY A 274 8.82 -14.89 -2.60
C GLY A 274 9.74 -16.10 -2.77
N ALA A 275 10.91 -16.09 -2.14
CA ALA A 275 11.85 -17.23 -2.17
C ALA A 275 11.28 -18.48 -1.52
N LEU A 276 10.49 -18.35 -0.46
CA LEU A 276 9.81 -19.47 0.20
C LEU A 276 8.77 -20.09 -0.72
N ALA A 277 7.98 -19.25 -1.43
CA ALA A 277 6.98 -19.71 -2.40
C ALA A 277 7.59 -20.49 -3.59
N GLU A 278 8.81 -20.13 -4.00
CA GLU A 278 9.56 -20.89 -5.02
C GLU A 278 10.03 -22.26 -4.48
N ARG A 279 10.45 -22.34 -3.21
CA ARG A 279 11.02 -23.58 -2.61
C ARG A 279 9.97 -24.56 -2.14
N ILE A 280 8.98 -24.13 -1.38
CA ILE A 280 7.97 -25.01 -0.74
C ILE A 280 6.58 -24.86 -1.38
N GLY A 281 6.43 -23.96 -2.35
CA GLY A 281 5.19 -23.69 -3.05
C GLY A 281 4.32 -22.62 -2.41
N VAL A 282 3.51 -21.98 -3.25
CA VAL A 282 2.63 -20.87 -2.89
C VAL A 282 1.71 -21.19 -1.70
N ILE A 283 1.03 -22.34 -1.74
CA ILE A 283 0.02 -22.68 -0.72
C ILE A 283 0.66 -22.88 0.66
N ALA A 284 1.78 -23.60 0.74
CA ALA A 284 2.49 -23.80 1.99
C ALA A 284 2.99 -22.45 2.56
N THR A 285 3.48 -21.59 1.69
CA THR A 285 3.92 -20.24 2.08
C THR A 285 2.76 -19.42 2.65
N VAL A 286 1.62 -19.35 1.96
CA VAL A 286 0.42 -18.63 2.44
C VAL A 286 -0.05 -19.20 3.79
N VAL A 287 -0.11 -20.52 3.95
CA VAL A 287 -0.50 -21.14 5.23
C VAL A 287 0.45 -20.74 6.36
N ILE A 288 1.77 -20.81 6.12
CA ILE A 288 2.77 -20.45 7.14
C ILE A 288 2.66 -18.97 7.50
N THR A 289 2.61 -18.09 6.51
CA THR A 289 2.58 -16.65 6.75
C THR A 289 1.28 -16.21 7.42
N GLU A 290 0.13 -16.76 7.04
CA GLU A 290 -1.15 -16.48 7.69
C GLU A 290 -1.23 -17.04 9.12
N CYS A 291 -0.65 -18.22 9.37
CA CYS A 291 -0.50 -18.72 10.74
C CYS A 291 0.39 -17.80 11.57
N VAL A 292 1.55 -17.38 11.04
CA VAL A 292 2.46 -16.46 11.76
C VAL A 292 1.78 -15.11 11.99
N THR A 293 1.04 -14.58 11.00
CA THR A 293 0.28 -13.34 11.14
C THR A 293 -0.80 -13.49 12.22
N GLY A 294 -1.66 -14.49 12.13
CA GLY A 294 -2.76 -14.66 13.05
C GLY A 294 -2.32 -14.95 14.49
N PHE A 295 -1.45 -15.95 14.69
CA PHE A 295 -0.90 -16.22 16.02
C PHE A 295 0.00 -15.07 16.51
N GLY A 296 0.74 -14.42 15.61
CA GLY A 296 1.56 -13.27 15.95
C GLY A 296 0.72 -12.09 16.46
N ILE A 297 -0.43 -11.81 15.85
CA ILE A 297 -1.36 -10.78 16.34
C ILE A 297 -1.91 -11.18 17.73
N LEU A 298 -2.28 -12.46 17.94
CA LEU A 298 -2.74 -12.93 19.24
C LEU A 298 -1.64 -12.80 20.30
N ILE A 299 -0.41 -13.21 20.00
CA ILE A 299 0.75 -13.07 20.89
C ILE A 299 1.01 -11.57 21.17
N LEU A 300 0.91 -10.71 20.16
CA LEU A 300 1.11 -9.27 20.31
C LEU A 300 0.20 -8.67 21.38
N THR A 301 -1.02 -9.18 21.57
CA THR A 301 -1.93 -8.65 22.61
C THR A 301 -1.45 -8.94 24.03
N VAL A 302 -0.70 -10.01 24.26
CA VAL A 302 -0.23 -10.43 25.59
C VAL A 302 1.27 -10.20 25.82
N LEU A 303 2.03 -9.95 24.74
CA LEU A 303 3.48 -9.75 24.81
C LEU A 303 3.80 -8.45 25.55
N PRO A 304 4.61 -8.49 26.65
CA PRO A 304 4.95 -7.27 27.36
C PRO A 304 5.97 -6.41 26.59
N PHE A 305 5.95 -5.13 26.87
CA PHE A 305 7.05 -4.23 26.54
C PHE A 305 8.30 -4.56 27.42
N PRO A 306 9.56 -4.59 26.90
CA PRO A 306 9.98 -4.16 25.54
C PRO A 306 10.02 -5.26 24.46
N HIS A 307 9.62 -6.48 24.76
CA HIS A 307 9.68 -7.62 23.80
C HIS A 307 8.90 -7.36 22.52
N THR A 308 7.86 -6.50 22.58
CA THR A 308 7.09 -6.06 21.42
C THR A 308 8.00 -5.54 20.30
N TYR A 309 9.02 -4.73 20.58
CA TYR A 309 9.91 -4.18 19.57
C TYR A 309 10.67 -5.26 18.76
N PHE A 310 11.15 -6.29 19.43
CA PHE A 310 11.86 -7.39 18.78
C PHE A 310 10.92 -8.28 17.95
N PHE A 311 9.66 -8.33 18.33
CA PHE A 311 8.65 -9.15 17.68
C PHE A 311 8.08 -8.49 16.41
N LEU A 312 7.96 -7.17 16.37
CA LEU A 312 7.35 -6.43 15.26
C LEU A 312 7.98 -6.70 13.89
N PRO A 313 9.32 -6.81 13.71
CA PRO A 313 9.89 -7.15 12.41
C PRO A 313 9.47 -8.54 11.92
N VAL A 314 9.36 -9.51 12.81
CA VAL A 314 8.95 -10.89 12.48
C VAL A 314 7.49 -10.90 12.06
N LEU A 315 6.61 -10.23 12.83
CA LEU A 315 5.21 -10.08 12.48
C LEU A 315 5.03 -9.32 11.18
N GLY A 316 5.79 -8.24 10.98
CA GLY A 316 5.80 -7.45 9.76
C GLY A 316 6.18 -8.26 8.52
N ALA A 317 7.16 -9.15 8.66
CA ALA A 317 7.60 -10.02 7.56
C ALA A 317 6.48 -10.96 7.09
N ALA A 318 5.72 -11.55 7.99
CA ALA A 318 4.58 -12.38 7.63
C ALA A 318 3.43 -11.51 7.06
N LEU A 319 3.06 -10.45 7.78
CA LEU A 319 1.92 -9.57 7.48
C LEU A 319 1.99 -8.93 6.08
N ASN A 320 3.18 -8.52 5.62
CA ASN A 320 3.36 -7.90 4.30
C ASN A 320 3.91 -8.88 3.25
N GLY A 321 4.50 -9.99 3.68
CA GLY A 321 5.07 -11.01 2.78
C GLY A 321 4.00 -11.79 2.04
N THR A 322 2.88 -12.13 2.71
CA THR A 322 1.76 -12.89 2.13
C THR A 322 1.21 -12.22 0.88
N SER A 323 1.00 -10.91 0.92
CA SER A 323 0.42 -10.17 -0.22
C SER A 323 1.23 -10.33 -1.50
N SER A 324 2.58 -10.35 -1.42
CA SER A 324 3.43 -10.53 -2.62
C SER A 324 3.24 -11.91 -3.27
N VAL A 325 3.02 -12.94 -2.47
CA VAL A 325 2.76 -14.31 -2.95
C VAL A 325 1.36 -14.41 -3.57
N LEU A 326 0.36 -13.80 -2.94
CA LEU A 326 -1.02 -13.79 -3.47
C LEU A 326 -1.09 -13.06 -4.80
N TYR A 327 -0.47 -11.88 -4.93
CA TYR A 327 -0.39 -11.14 -6.20
C TYR A 327 0.29 -11.95 -7.30
N GLY A 328 1.42 -12.60 -7.00
CA GLY A 328 2.11 -13.47 -7.95
C GLY A 328 1.25 -14.63 -8.45
N THR A 329 0.26 -15.05 -7.66
CA THR A 329 -0.61 -16.21 -7.95
C THR A 329 -1.82 -15.84 -8.82
N VAL A 330 -2.20 -14.56 -8.93
CA VAL A 330 -3.36 -14.13 -9.75
C VAL A 330 -3.26 -14.64 -11.19
N GLY A 331 -2.05 -14.60 -11.77
CA GLY A 331 -1.80 -15.04 -13.14
C GLY A 331 -2.05 -16.52 -13.38
N ASP A 332 -2.01 -17.37 -12.36
CA ASP A 332 -2.20 -18.82 -12.47
C ASP A 332 -3.65 -19.21 -12.84
N PHE A 333 -4.61 -18.32 -12.63
CA PHE A 333 -6.04 -18.57 -12.82
C PHE A 333 -6.66 -17.73 -13.94
N VAL A 334 -5.82 -17.16 -14.81
CA VAL A 334 -6.26 -16.21 -15.84
C VAL A 334 -5.54 -16.46 -17.15
N THR A 335 -6.23 -16.26 -18.27
CA THR A 335 -5.59 -16.31 -19.59
C THR A 335 -4.58 -15.17 -19.76
N PRO A 336 -3.40 -15.42 -20.38
CA PRO A 336 -2.35 -14.41 -20.55
C PRO A 336 -2.84 -13.09 -21.18
N GLN A 337 -3.81 -13.18 -22.10
CA GLN A 337 -4.37 -12.02 -22.82
C GLN A 337 -5.26 -11.13 -21.94
N ARG A 338 -5.71 -11.61 -20.76
CA ARG A 338 -6.66 -10.93 -19.86
C ARG A 338 -6.12 -10.67 -18.47
N ILE A 339 -4.84 -10.92 -18.26
CA ILE A 339 -4.18 -10.82 -16.95
C ILE A 339 -4.39 -9.43 -16.29
N ALA A 340 -4.34 -8.35 -17.10
CA ALA A 340 -4.54 -6.99 -16.60
C ALA A 340 -5.95 -6.76 -16.03
N ARG A 341 -7.00 -7.33 -16.66
CA ARG A 341 -8.39 -7.22 -16.16
C ARG A 341 -8.58 -7.97 -14.86
N ALA A 342 -8.01 -9.15 -14.73
CA ALA A 342 -8.11 -9.96 -13.54
C ALA A 342 -7.35 -9.32 -12.36
N PHE A 343 -6.17 -8.76 -12.61
CA PHE A 343 -5.48 -7.95 -11.61
C PHE A 343 -6.32 -6.74 -11.20
N GLY A 344 -6.93 -6.03 -12.13
CA GLY A 344 -7.83 -4.91 -11.83
C GLY A 344 -8.98 -5.34 -10.90
N LEU A 345 -9.61 -6.48 -11.15
CA LEU A 345 -10.67 -7.01 -10.30
C LEU A 345 -10.14 -7.41 -8.91
N PHE A 346 -9.02 -8.12 -8.85
CA PHE A 346 -8.37 -8.51 -7.60
C PHE A 346 -8.00 -7.27 -6.76
N TYR A 347 -7.35 -6.27 -7.37
CA TYR A 347 -7.00 -5.01 -6.70
C TYR A 347 -8.23 -4.24 -6.21
N THR A 348 -9.35 -4.28 -6.92
CA THR A 348 -10.60 -3.64 -6.46
C THR A 348 -11.05 -4.20 -5.12
N PHE A 349 -11.02 -5.53 -4.94
CA PHE A 349 -11.37 -6.16 -3.65
C PHE A 349 -10.37 -5.80 -2.54
N VAL A 350 -9.09 -5.81 -2.86
CA VAL A 350 -8.01 -5.51 -1.90
C VAL A 350 -8.07 -4.03 -1.46
N ILE A 351 -8.25 -3.10 -2.39
CA ILE A 351 -8.37 -1.66 -2.09
C ILE A 351 -9.66 -1.39 -1.30
N ALA A 352 -10.77 -2.03 -1.67
CA ALA A 352 -12.00 -1.91 -0.89
C ALA A 352 -11.81 -2.42 0.55
N ALA A 353 -11.09 -3.53 0.75
CA ALA A 353 -10.76 -4.01 2.09
C ALA A 353 -9.91 -3.00 2.87
N ALA A 354 -8.87 -2.43 2.25
CA ALA A 354 -8.02 -1.41 2.88
C ALA A 354 -8.83 -0.17 3.30
N ALA A 355 -9.81 0.24 2.48
CA ALA A 355 -10.64 1.40 2.78
C ALA A 355 -11.71 1.14 3.85
N PHE A 356 -12.36 -0.02 3.83
CA PHE A 356 -13.51 -0.29 4.69
C PHE A 356 -13.18 -1.08 5.98
N ALA A 357 -12.07 -1.80 6.04
CA ALA A 357 -11.69 -2.53 7.25
C ALA A 357 -11.42 -1.62 8.45
N PRO A 358 -10.74 -0.46 8.34
CA PRO A 358 -10.47 0.38 9.50
C PRO A 358 -11.71 0.86 10.26
N PRO A 359 -12.77 1.42 9.65
CA PRO A 359 -13.94 1.83 10.42
C PRO A 359 -14.71 0.63 11.02
N LEU A 360 -14.71 -0.54 10.36
CA LEU A 360 -15.31 -1.76 10.90
C LEU A 360 -14.54 -2.25 12.13
N MET A 361 -13.21 -2.26 12.06
CA MET A 361 -12.35 -2.64 13.20
C MET A 361 -12.40 -1.59 14.30
N GLY A 362 -12.53 -0.30 13.97
CA GLY A 362 -12.76 0.77 14.93
C GLY A 362 -14.07 0.58 15.70
N LYS A 363 -15.15 0.27 14.99
CA LYS A 363 -16.42 -0.07 15.62
C LYS A 363 -16.33 -1.32 16.51
N ALA A 364 -15.62 -2.35 16.05
CA ALA A 364 -15.34 -3.51 16.87
C ALA A 364 -14.54 -3.14 18.12
N SER A 365 -13.58 -2.21 18.01
CA SER A 365 -12.80 -1.72 19.15
C SER A 365 -13.63 -0.90 20.14
N ASP A 366 -14.58 -0.09 19.65
CA ASP A 366 -15.51 0.66 20.51
C ASP A 366 -16.46 -0.27 21.29
N ILE A 367 -16.79 -1.47 20.76
CA ILE A 367 -17.71 -2.44 21.38
C ILE A 367 -16.98 -3.48 22.25
N LEU A 368 -15.91 -4.09 21.71
CA LEU A 368 -15.20 -5.23 22.32
C LEU A 368 -13.97 -4.79 23.14
N GLY A 369 -13.65 -3.49 23.11
CA GLY A 369 -12.35 -2.97 23.54
C GLY A 369 -11.25 -3.22 22.49
N LEU A 370 -10.17 -2.47 22.60
CA LEU A 370 -9.06 -2.53 21.65
C LEU A 370 -8.43 -3.94 21.56
N ASP A 371 -8.15 -4.56 22.72
CA ASP A 371 -7.58 -5.92 22.76
C ASP A 371 -8.52 -6.94 22.11
N GLY A 372 -9.84 -6.84 22.36
CA GLY A 372 -10.84 -7.70 21.77
C GLY A 372 -10.86 -7.60 20.24
N SER A 373 -10.82 -6.39 19.71
CA SER A 373 -10.79 -6.14 18.27
C SER A 373 -9.49 -6.66 17.63
N ILE A 374 -8.33 -6.44 18.26
CA ILE A 374 -7.06 -6.94 17.75
C ILE A 374 -7.02 -8.48 17.78
N ARG A 375 -7.52 -9.11 18.84
CA ARG A 375 -7.66 -10.58 18.87
C ARG A 375 -8.60 -11.08 17.77
N LEU A 376 -9.70 -10.39 17.51
CA LEU A 376 -10.59 -10.69 16.39
C LEU A 376 -9.84 -10.66 15.05
N MET A 377 -8.98 -9.66 14.81
CA MET A 377 -8.13 -9.62 13.60
C MET A 377 -7.23 -10.86 13.51
N GLY A 378 -6.63 -11.32 14.61
CA GLY A 378 -5.82 -12.54 14.64
C GLY A 378 -6.63 -13.78 14.23
N TRP A 379 -7.85 -13.95 14.75
CA TRP A 379 -8.73 -15.04 14.35
C TRP A 379 -9.22 -14.94 12.91
N ILE A 380 -9.48 -13.72 12.42
CA ILE A 380 -9.84 -13.46 11.01
C ILE A 380 -8.67 -13.88 10.10
N ALA A 381 -7.41 -13.56 10.44
CA ALA A 381 -6.24 -14.02 9.69
C ALA A 381 -6.17 -15.55 9.65
N LEU A 382 -6.34 -16.23 10.78
CA LEU A 382 -6.32 -17.68 10.84
C LEU A 382 -7.43 -18.34 10.02
N SER A 383 -8.55 -17.66 9.77
CA SER A 383 -9.64 -18.17 8.94
C SER A 383 -9.23 -18.34 7.46
N THR A 384 -8.16 -17.71 7.01
CA THR A 384 -7.60 -17.89 5.65
C THR A 384 -6.90 -19.24 5.47
N VAL A 385 -6.41 -19.87 6.55
CA VAL A 385 -5.68 -21.14 6.51
C VAL A 385 -6.50 -22.29 5.91
N PRO A 386 -7.76 -22.56 6.34
CA PRO A 386 -8.60 -23.55 5.66
C PRO A 386 -8.92 -23.16 4.22
N MET A 387 -9.06 -21.87 3.91
CA MET A 387 -9.29 -21.40 2.53
C MET A 387 -8.10 -21.68 1.61
N ALA A 388 -6.86 -21.53 2.12
CA ALA A 388 -5.66 -21.88 1.37
C ALA A 388 -5.62 -23.37 1.00
N ARG A 389 -6.14 -24.27 1.85
CA ARG A 389 -6.29 -25.70 1.52
C ARG A 389 -7.31 -25.94 0.42
N VAL A 390 -8.40 -25.18 0.40
CA VAL A 390 -9.39 -25.23 -0.71
C VAL A 390 -8.73 -24.80 -2.01
N LEU A 391 -7.97 -23.69 -1.98
CA LEU A 391 -7.22 -23.21 -3.13
C LEU A 391 -6.21 -24.25 -3.66
N ALA A 392 -5.56 -25.01 -2.76
CA ALA A 392 -4.66 -26.09 -3.12
C ALA A 392 -5.35 -27.18 -3.96
N ARG A 393 -6.54 -27.65 -3.53
CA ARG A 393 -7.33 -28.66 -4.24
C ARG A 393 -7.72 -28.16 -5.63
N GLN A 394 -8.21 -26.94 -5.75
CA GLN A 394 -8.62 -26.33 -7.00
C GLN A 394 -7.45 -26.16 -8.00
N ARG A 395 -6.24 -25.90 -7.49
CA ARG A 395 -5.02 -25.80 -8.31
C ARG A 395 -4.57 -27.16 -8.87
N VAL A 396 -4.74 -28.23 -8.09
CA VAL A 396 -4.43 -29.60 -8.54
C VAL A 396 -5.42 -30.06 -9.61
N GLU A 397 -6.70 -29.75 -9.45
CA GLU A 397 -7.73 -30.07 -10.44
C GLU A 397 -7.45 -29.42 -11.81
N LEU A 398 -7.09 -28.12 -11.80
CA LEU A 398 -6.68 -27.39 -13.00
C LEU A 398 -5.48 -28.02 -13.72
N LYS A 399 -4.45 -28.46 -12.97
CA LYS A 399 -3.29 -29.12 -13.57
C LYS A 399 -3.65 -30.45 -14.23
N LYS A 400 -4.57 -31.21 -13.62
CA LYS A 400 -5.06 -32.48 -14.20
C LYS A 400 -5.90 -32.25 -15.46
N GLU A 401 -6.69 -31.19 -15.50
CA GLU A 401 -7.52 -30.84 -16.66
C GLU A 401 -6.66 -30.37 -17.83
N ASN A 402 -5.65 -29.53 -17.60
CA ASN A 402 -4.69 -29.09 -18.62
C ASN A 402 -3.76 -30.22 -19.15
N GLN A 403 -3.58 -31.30 -18.40
CA GLN A 403 -2.81 -32.47 -18.86
C GLN A 403 -3.66 -33.47 -19.66
N ARG A 404 -4.98 -33.31 -19.65
CA ARG A 404 -5.93 -34.16 -20.42
C ARG A 404 -6.34 -33.54 -21.77
N LEU A 405 -6.05 -32.26 -21.97
CA LEU A 405 -6.21 -31.51 -23.22
C LEU A 405 -4.90 -31.49 -24.01
#